data_97eb704d2782e1c11f566a42d05fe984
#
_entry.id   97eb704d2782e1c11f566a42d05fe984
#
_cell.length_a   1.000
_cell.length_b   1.000
_cell.length_c   1.000
_cell.angle_alpha   90.00
_cell.angle_beta   90.00
_cell.angle_gamma   90.00
#
_symmetry.space_group_name_H-M   'P 1'
#
loop_
_entity.id
_entity.type
_entity.pdbx_description
1 polymer ?
#
loop_
_entity_poly.entity_id
_entity_poly.type
_entity_poly.pdbx_seq_one_letter_code
_entity_poly.pdbx_strand_id
1 'polypeptide(L)'
;MHKPSVRLLLTGVLAGFFLAGCHTMSMHNDQEKVVYHVNDSDNASAALRNVGNHLDATGGKAKIVVVTHAKGIDFLLEGAQDKNGNPYNISVEKLKARGVDFRVCAITLKSRNIDPKTVIPDAQIVPSGVAEIGKLQSREGFVYLKP
;
A
#
# COMPACT_ATOMS: atom_id res chain seq x y z
N MET A 1 47.56 62.29 -52.93
CA MET A 1 46.17 62.30 -52.40
C MET A 1 45.78 60.87 -52.07
N HIS A 2 46.04 60.48 -50.82
CA HIS A 2 45.75 59.12 -50.37
C HIS A 2 44.54 59.18 -49.48
N LYS A 3 43.47 58.36 -49.79
CA LYS A 3 42.31 58.16 -48.96
C LYS A 3 42.59 56.96 -48.05
N PRO A 4 42.36 57.04 -46.74
CA PRO A 4 42.37 55.85 -45.88
C PRO A 4 41.01 55.12 -45.86
N SER A 5 41.04 53.81 -46.10
CA SER A 5 39.91 52.92 -46.00
C SER A 5 39.68 52.55 -44.53
N VAL A 6 38.52 52.88 -44.06
CA VAL A 6 38.02 52.46 -42.73
C VAL A 6 37.53 51.02 -42.81
N ARG A 7 38.20 50.10 -42.11
CA ARG A 7 37.74 48.69 -41.92
C ARG A 7 36.87 48.65 -40.67
N LEU A 8 35.58 48.39 -40.90
CA LEU A 8 34.59 48.16 -39.83
C LEU A 8 34.73 46.73 -39.33
N LEU A 9 35.21 46.57 -38.10
CA LEU A 9 35.28 45.31 -37.39
C LEU A 9 33.91 45.03 -36.75
N LEU A 10 33.17 44.02 -37.29
CA LEU A 10 31.94 43.53 -36.73
C LEU A 10 32.26 42.47 -35.65
N THR A 11 32.20 42.87 -34.39
CA THR A 11 32.33 41.96 -33.27
C THR A 11 30.97 41.30 -33.01
N GLY A 12 30.86 40.02 -33.42
CA GLY A 12 29.68 39.20 -33.12
C GLY A 12 29.68 38.81 -31.66
N VAL A 13 28.66 39.27 -30.93
CA VAL A 13 28.36 38.82 -29.58
C VAL A 13 27.55 37.55 -29.68
N LEU A 14 28.18 36.40 -29.35
CA LEU A 14 27.52 35.12 -29.26
C LEU A 14 26.77 35.04 -27.88
N ALA A 15 25.47 35.30 -27.88
CA ALA A 15 24.65 35.16 -26.70
C ALA A 15 24.39 33.66 -26.47
N GLY A 16 25.14 33.07 -25.54
CA GLY A 16 24.89 31.70 -25.08
C GLY A 16 23.59 31.61 -24.26
N PHE A 17 22.55 30.99 -24.82
CA PHE A 17 21.35 30.62 -24.09
C PHE A 17 21.68 29.44 -23.17
N PHE A 18 21.90 29.67 -21.89
CA PHE A 18 21.90 28.66 -20.85
C PHE A 18 20.44 28.26 -20.61
N LEU A 19 20.01 27.14 -21.21
CA LEU A 19 18.78 26.44 -20.81
C LEU A 19 19.03 25.83 -19.44
N ALA A 20 18.66 26.55 -18.38
CA ALA A 20 18.53 26.00 -17.04
C ALA A 20 17.39 24.98 -17.05
N GLY A 21 17.70 23.71 -17.29
CA GLY A 21 16.77 22.59 -17.12
C GLY A 21 16.39 22.51 -15.65
N CYS A 22 15.20 23.01 -15.30
CA CYS A 22 14.58 22.69 -14.03
C CYS A 22 14.33 21.19 -13.97
N HIS A 23 15.28 20.44 -13.39
CA HIS A 23 15.01 19.10 -12.92
C HIS A 23 14.05 19.24 -11.74
N THR A 24 12.76 19.14 -12.02
CA THR A 24 11.78 18.87 -10.97
C THR A 24 12.13 17.48 -10.42
N MET A 25 12.86 17.45 -9.29
CA MET A 25 12.96 16.25 -8.48
C MET A 25 11.51 15.89 -8.08
N SER A 26 10.92 14.94 -8.79
CA SER A 26 9.73 14.24 -8.34
C SER A 26 10.12 13.62 -7.00
N MET A 27 9.63 14.17 -5.91
CA MET A 27 9.64 13.53 -4.60
C MET A 27 8.82 12.26 -4.77
N HIS A 28 9.47 11.19 -5.19
CA HIS A 28 8.89 9.86 -5.14
C HIS A 28 8.60 9.63 -3.66
N ASN A 29 7.33 9.55 -3.32
CA ASN A 29 6.93 9.17 -1.98
C ASN A 29 7.30 7.69 -1.85
N ASP A 30 8.51 7.42 -1.36
CA ASP A 30 9.09 6.07 -1.21
C ASP A 30 8.39 5.25 -0.11
N GLN A 31 7.13 5.58 0.20
CA GLN A 31 6.35 4.78 1.14
C GLN A 31 6.06 3.42 0.51
N GLU A 32 6.65 2.39 1.08
CA GLU A 32 6.35 1.01 0.73
C GLU A 32 4.85 0.72 0.95
N LYS A 33 4.20 0.17 -0.09
CA LYS A 33 2.78 -0.19 -0.07
C LYS A 33 2.65 -1.69 -0.29
N VAL A 34 2.04 -2.39 0.65
CA VAL A 34 1.96 -3.85 0.61
C VAL A 34 0.55 -4.33 0.89
N VAL A 35 0.05 -5.22 0.03
CA VAL A 35 -1.19 -5.96 0.29
C VAL A 35 -0.85 -7.39 0.72
N TYR A 36 -1.20 -7.72 1.97
CA TYR A 36 -1.18 -9.07 2.49
C TYR A 36 -2.50 -9.78 2.17
N HIS A 37 -2.41 -10.93 1.51
CA HIS A 37 -3.57 -11.71 1.13
C HIS A 37 -3.72 -12.94 2.02
N VAL A 38 -4.80 -12.99 2.80
CA VAL A 38 -5.13 -14.12 3.67
C VAL A 38 -6.40 -14.78 3.17
N ASN A 39 -6.29 -15.97 2.58
CA ASN A 39 -7.42 -16.75 2.09
C ASN A 39 -7.75 -17.98 2.96
N ASP A 40 -6.93 -18.23 3.98
CA ASP A 40 -7.10 -19.28 4.96
C ASP A 40 -6.74 -18.78 6.36
N SER A 41 -7.65 -18.90 7.32
CA SER A 41 -7.45 -18.47 8.70
C SER A 41 -6.40 -19.30 9.47
N ASP A 42 -6.06 -20.50 8.99
CA ASP A 42 -4.97 -21.29 9.57
C ASP A 42 -3.63 -20.55 9.50
N ASN A 43 -3.47 -19.66 8.54
CA ASN A 43 -2.31 -18.80 8.38
C ASN A 43 -2.44 -17.43 9.08
N ALA A 44 -3.59 -17.13 9.72
CA ALA A 44 -3.85 -15.81 10.27
C ALA A 44 -2.82 -15.37 11.32
N SER A 45 -2.47 -16.24 12.27
CA SER A 45 -1.45 -15.93 13.29
C SER A 45 -0.09 -15.63 12.69
N ALA A 46 0.31 -16.37 11.65
CA ALA A 46 1.56 -16.11 10.92
C ALA A 46 1.49 -14.80 10.15
N ALA A 47 0.36 -14.53 9.48
CA ALA A 47 0.13 -13.30 8.74
C ALA A 47 0.20 -12.07 9.65
N LEU A 48 -0.50 -12.07 10.78
CA LEU A 48 -0.50 -10.95 11.74
C LEU A 48 0.90 -10.69 12.31
N ARG A 49 1.65 -11.76 12.63
CA ARG A 49 3.05 -11.63 13.06
C ARG A 49 3.94 -11.05 11.95
N ASN A 50 3.80 -11.52 10.72
CA ASN A 50 4.58 -11.03 9.57
C ASN A 50 4.29 -9.55 9.29
N VAL A 51 3.03 -9.12 9.39
CA VAL A 51 2.62 -7.71 9.28
C VAL A 51 3.28 -6.88 10.37
N GLY A 52 3.29 -7.35 11.61
CA GLY A 52 3.98 -6.69 12.73
C GLY A 52 5.47 -6.53 12.48
N ASN A 53 6.16 -7.61 12.10
CA ASN A 53 7.58 -7.62 11.79
C ASN A 53 7.92 -6.69 10.62
N HIS A 54 7.05 -6.65 9.60
CA HIS A 54 7.22 -5.75 8.44
C HIS A 54 7.15 -4.28 8.86
N LEU A 55 6.16 -3.91 9.67
CA LEU A 55 6.08 -2.57 10.23
C LEU A 55 7.31 -2.21 11.06
N ASP A 56 7.82 -3.15 11.88
CA ASP A 56 9.02 -2.94 12.70
C ASP A 56 10.25 -2.71 11.81
N ALA A 57 10.44 -3.53 10.79
CA ALA A 57 11.56 -3.43 9.85
C ALA A 57 11.56 -2.12 9.05
N THR A 58 10.38 -1.56 8.77
CA THR A 58 10.23 -0.31 8.01
C THR A 58 10.08 0.93 8.91
N GLY A 59 10.27 0.78 10.24
CA GLY A 59 10.08 1.87 11.20
C GLY A 59 8.66 2.43 11.21
N GLY A 60 7.67 1.59 10.93
CA GLY A 60 6.26 1.97 10.87
C GLY A 60 5.85 2.74 9.61
N LYS A 61 6.72 2.84 8.62
CA LYS A 61 6.48 3.66 7.41
C LYS A 61 5.72 2.93 6.30
N ALA A 62 5.72 1.59 6.29
CA ALA A 62 4.99 0.82 5.29
C ALA A 62 3.48 1.03 5.41
N LYS A 63 2.81 1.24 4.27
CA LYS A 63 1.35 1.21 4.17
C LYS A 63 0.90 -0.21 3.90
N ILE A 64 0.27 -0.84 4.89
CA ILE A 64 -0.14 -2.25 4.80
C ILE A 64 -1.66 -2.37 4.77
N VAL A 65 -2.15 -3.13 3.80
CA VAL A 65 -3.55 -3.56 3.70
C VAL A 65 -3.60 -5.08 3.78
N VAL A 66 -4.41 -5.62 4.68
CA VAL A 66 -4.68 -7.05 4.78
C VAL A 66 -6.03 -7.33 4.14
N VAL A 67 -6.05 -8.08 3.05
CA VAL A 67 -7.30 -8.45 2.36
C VAL A 67 -7.60 -9.92 2.56
N THR A 68 -8.83 -10.22 2.98
CA THR A 68 -9.28 -11.56 3.30
C THR A 68 -10.46 -12.00 2.45
N HIS A 69 -10.49 -13.28 2.08
CA HIS A 69 -11.64 -13.95 1.47
C HIS A 69 -11.63 -15.45 1.80
N ALA A 70 -12.64 -16.21 1.36
CA ALA A 70 -12.82 -17.63 1.64
C ALA A 70 -12.75 -17.90 3.17
N LYS A 71 -11.99 -18.90 3.62
CA LYS A 71 -11.78 -19.16 5.06
C LYS A 71 -10.96 -18.06 5.74
N GLY A 72 -10.18 -17.30 4.99
CA GLY A 72 -9.34 -16.24 5.54
C GLY A 72 -10.09 -15.12 6.23
N ILE A 73 -11.43 -15.01 6.10
CA ILE A 73 -12.19 -14.00 6.84
C ILE A 73 -12.42 -14.38 8.30
N ASP A 74 -12.28 -15.67 8.67
CA ASP A 74 -12.75 -16.19 9.95
C ASP A 74 -12.07 -15.55 11.15
N PHE A 75 -10.79 -15.18 11.05
CA PHE A 75 -10.08 -14.48 12.13
C PHE A 75 -10.52 -13.02 12.33
N LEU A 76 -11.31 -12.45 11.41
CA LEU A 76 -11.89 -11.11 11.50
C LEU A 76 -13.37 -11.13 11.92
N LEU A 77 -13.86 -12.27 12.40
CA LEU A 77 -15.20 -12.39 12.96
C LEU A 77 -15.16 -12.29 14.49
N GLU A 78 -16.24 -11.79 15.07
CA GLU A 78 -16.37 -11.68 16.53
C GLU A 78 -16.17 -13.04 17.22
N GLY A 79 -15.39 -13.02 18.32
CA GLY A 79 -15.10 -14.21 19.11
C GLY A 79 -14.09 -15.18 18.50
N ALA A 80 -13.50 -14.85 17.33
CA ALA A 80 -12.49 -15.69 16.69
C ALA A 80 -11.20 -15.81 17.54
N GLN A 81 -10.69 -17.05 17.66
CA GLN A 81 -9.51 -17.37 18.46
C GLN A 81 -8.53 -18.20 17.64
N ASP A 82 -7.25 -18.11 17.99
CA ASP A 82 -6.20 -18.96 17.45
C ASP A 82 -6.25 -20.39 18.07
N LYS A 83 -5.34 -21.26 17.63
CA LYS A 83 -5.25 -22.66 18.10
C LYS A 83 -4.95 -22.79 19.59
N ASN A 84 -4.48 -21.71 20.22
CA ASN A 84 -4.15 -21.67 21.65
C ASN A 84 -5.24 -20.96 22.48
N GLY A 85 -6.36 -20.58 21.85
CA GLY A 85 -7.45 -19.86 22.49
C GLY A 85 -7.20 -18.36 22.65
N ASN A 86 -6.20 -17.78 22.01
CA ASN A 86 -5.97 -16.34 22.05
C ASN A 86 -6.89 -15.62 21.08
N PRO A 87 -7.63 -14.58 21.52
CA PRO A 87 -8.50 -13.81 20.64
C PRO A 87 -7.72 -13.06 19.55
N TYR A 88 -8.14 -13.17 18.29
CA TYR A 88 -7.49 -12.47 17.17
C TYR A 88 -7.71 -10.96 17.22
N ASN A 89 -8.85 -10.49 17.74
CA ASN A 89 -9.17 -9.06 17.78
C ASN A 89 -8.07 -8.25 18.49
N ILE A 90 -7.44 -8.76 19.57
CA ILE A 90 -6.35 -8.08 20.27
C ILE A 90 -5.17 -7.77 19.34
N SER A 91 -4.78 -8.73 18.50
CA SER A 91 -3.69 -8.55 17.55
C SER A 91 -4.10 -7.64 16.40
N VAL A 92 -5.34 -7.74 15.94
CA VAL A 92 -5.90 -6.87 14.89
C VAL A 92 -5.96 -5.43 15.35
N GLU A 93 -6.51 -5.14 16.54
CA GLU A 93 -6.57 -3.81 17.14
C GLU A 93 -5.18 -3.16 17.25
N LYS A 94 -4.19 -3.91 17.77
CA LYS A 94 -2.80 -3.44 17.86
C LYS A 94 -2.22 -3.03 16.49
N LEU A 95 -2.47 -3.82 15.45
CA LEU A 95 -1.99 -3.53 14.11
C LEU A 95 -2.80 -2.40 13.47
N LYS A 96 -4.10 -2.33 13.70
CA LYS A 96 -4.97 -1.21 13.29
C LYS A 96 -4.49 0.12 13.87
N ALA A 97 -4.15 0.13 15.16
CA ALA A 97 -3.57 1.31 15.82
C ALA A 97 -2.23 1.74 15.20
N ARG A 98 -1.52 0.83 14.53
CA ARG A 98 -0.29 1.10 13.78
C ARG A 98 -0.53 1.46 12.31
N GLY A 99 -1.78 1.65 11.90
CA GLY A 99 -2.15 2.07 10.55
C GLY A 99 -2.40 0.94 9.54
N VAL A 100 -2.47 -0.32 9.98
CA VAL A 100 -2.84 -1.44 9.11
C VAL A 100 -4.34 -1.37 8.80
N ASP A 101 -4.70 -1.61 7.53
CA ASP A 101 -6.07 -1.62 7.06
C ASP A 101 -6.51 -3.07 6.78
N PHE A 102 -7.58 -3.52 7.45
CA PHE A 102 -8.13 -4.88 7.29
C PHE A 102 -9.39 -4.84 6.44
N ARG A 103 -9.47 -5.72 5.42
CA ARG A 103 -10.58 -5.77 4.46
C ARG A 103 -11.15 -7.18 4.32
N VAL A 104 -12.48 -7.30 4.46
CA VAL A 104 -13.24 -8.55 4.40
C VAL A 104 -14.10 -8.58 3.14
N CYS A 105 -14.07 -9.69 2.41
CA CYS A 105 -14.81 -9.89 1.18
C CYS A 105 -16.32 -10.11 1.44
N ALA A 106 -17.18 -9.19 0.94
CA ALA A 106 -18.63 -9.30 1.04
C ALA A 106 -19.19 -10.53 0.30
N ILE A 107 -18.59 -10.90 -0.85
CA ILE A 107 -19.00 -12.11 -1.59
C ILE A 107 -18.82 -13.35 -0.72
N THR A 108 -17.71 -13.42 0.03
CA THR A 108 -17.48 -14.54 0.95
C THR A 108 -18.50 -14.57 2.08
N LEU A 109 -18.80 -13.44 2.71
CA LEU A 109 -19.82 -13.36 3.76
C LEU A 109 -21.16 -13.89 3.22
N LYS A 110 -21.59 -13.40 2.05
CA LYS A 110 -22.84 -13.82 1.41
C LYS A 110 -22.84 -15.30 1.06
N SER A 111 -21.79 -15.83 0.45
CA SER A 111 -21.74 -17.24 0.00
C SER A 111 -21.70 -18.25 1.15
N ARG A 112 -21.23 -17.81 2.33
CA ARG A 112 -21.16 -18.61 3.55
C ARG A 112 -22.30 -18.33 4.52
N ASN A 113 -23.29 -17.51 4.15
CA ASN A 113 -24.41 -17.08 5.02
C ASN A 113 -23.94 -16.51 6.38
N ILE A 114 -22.85 -15.73 6.37
CA ILE A 114 -22.31 -15.06 7.54
C ILE A 114 -22.92 -13.66 7.63
N ASP A 115 -23.49 -13.30 8.79
CA ASP A 115 -24.03 -11.97 9.03
C ASP A 115 -22.87 -10.94 9.00
N PRO A 116 -22.91 -9.91 8.12
CA PRO A 116 -21.90 -8.85 8.08
C PRO A 116 -21.67 -8.15 9.42
N LYS A 117 -22.65 -8.17 10.32
CA LYS A 117 -22.53 -7.57 11.67
C LYS A 117 -21.57 -8.32 12.58
N THR A 118 -21.22 -9.57 12.24
CA THR A 118 -20.23 -10.35 13.00
C THR A 118 -18.78 -10.01 12.64
N VAL A 119 -18.57 -9.19 11.62
CA VAL A 119 -17.23 -8.69 11.30
C VAL A 119 -16.83 -7.69 12.37
N ILE A 120 -15.61 -7.84 12.93
CA ILE A 120 -15.10 -6.94 13.95
C ILE A 120 -15.01 -5.50 13.42
N PRO A 121 -15.18 -4.46 14.27
CA PRO A 121 -15.24 -3.06 13.83
C PRO A 121 -13.94 -2.54 13.23
N ASP A 122 -12.82 -3.20 13.50
CA ASP A 122 -11.50 -2.83 12.96
C ASP A 122 -11.30 -3.22 11.49
N ALA A 123 -12.21 -4.00 10.92
CA ALA A 123 -12.15 -4.46 9.53
C ALA A 123 -13.27 -3.83 8.69
N GLN A 124 -12.91 -3.44 7.44
CA GLN A 124 -13.86 -2.92 6.47
C GLN A 124 -14.39 -4.03 5.57
N ILE A 125 -15.67 -4.00 5.25
CA ILE A 125 -16.24 -4.90 4.25
C ILE A 125 -16.07 -4.28 2.87
N VAL A 126 -15.42 -5.01 1.94
CA VAL A 126 -15.27 -4.63 0.54
C VAL A 126 -16.10 -5.53 -0.36
N PRO A 127 -16.59 -5.04 -1.52
CA PRO A 127 -17.46 -5.82 -2.40
C PRO A 127 -16.87 -7.19 -2.79
N SER A 128 -15.57 -7.23 -3.11
CA SER A 128 -14.85 -8.46 -3.49
C SER A 128 -13.40 -8.36 -3.05
N GLY A 129 -12.93 -9.31 -2.25
CA GLY A 129 -11.52 -9.35 -1.81
C GLY A 129 -10.55 -9.52 -2.98
N VAL A 130 -10.88 -10.37 -3.95
CA VAL A 130 -10.02 -10.57 -5.14
C VAL A 130 -9.94 -9.31 -6.00
N ALA A 131 -11.08 -8.64 -6.24
CA ALA A 131 -11.09 -7.38 -6.99
C ALA A 131 -10.35 -6.27 -6.24
N GLU A 132 -10.45 -6.24 -4.91
CA GLU A 132 -9.73 -5.29 -4.07
C GLU A 132 -8.20 -5.47 -4.16
N ILE A 133 -7.71 -6.71 -4.10
CA ILE A 133 -6.29 -7.01 -4.33
C ILE A 133 -5.85 -6.53 -5.71
N GLY A 134 -6.61 -6.85 -6.75
CA GLY A 134 -6.32 -6.42 -8.11
C GLY A 134 -6.27 -4.89 -8.25
N LYS A 135 -7.21 -4.18 -7.62
CA LYS A 135 -7.24 -2.71 -7.60
C LYS A 135 -6.02 -2.12 -6.88
N LEU A 136 -5.69 -2.64 -5.69
CA LEU A 136 -4.53 -2.18 -4.92
C LEU A 136 -3.24 -2.33 -5.72
N GLN A 137 -3.04 -3.45 -6.41
CA GLN A 137 -1.86 -3.69 -7.23
C GLN A 137 -1.83 -2.82 -8.49
N SER A 138 -2.91 -2.84 -9.29
CA SER A 138 -2.91 -2.26 -10.63
C SER A 138 -3.08 -0.74 -10.64
N ARG A 139 -3.71 -0.15 -9.62
CA ARG A 139 -4.05 1.28 -9.60
C ARG A 139 -3.36 2.06 -8.49
N GLU A 140 -3.01 1.38 -7.40
CA GLU A 140 -2.47 2.04 -6.21
C GLU A 140 -1.01 1.69 -5.93
N GLY A 141 -0.41 0.77 -6.71
CA GLY A 141 1.00 0.42 -6.66
C GLY A 141 1.40 -0.42 -5.45
N PHE A 142 0.47 -1.23 -4.93
CA PHE A 142 0.77 -2.16 -3.84
C PHE A 142 1.51 -3.40 -4.34
N VAL A 143 2.54 -3.81 -3.61
CA VAL A 143 3.20 -5.11 -3.78
C VAL A 143 2.36 -6.18 -3.10
N TYR A 144 2.21 -7.34 -3.75
CA TYR A 144 1.43 -8.47 -3.21
C TYR A 144 2.30 -9.41 -2.40
N LEU A 145 1.85 -9.74 -1.19
CA LEU A 145 2.42 -10.79 -0.35
C LEU A 145 1.34 -11.78 0.10
N LYS A 146 1.69 -13.06 0.05
CA LYS A 146 0.89 -14.15 0.60
C LYS A 146 1.69 -14.84 1.69
N PRO A 147 1.33 -14.67 2.99
CA PRO A 147 2.01 -15.28 4.11
C PRO A 147 1.74 -16.79 4.22
#